data_a63b3cc8d51140baee8a136c8a9360e9
#
_entry.id   a63b3cc8d51140baee8a136c8a9360e9
#
_cell.length_a   1.000
_cell.length_b   1.000
_cell.length_c   1.000
_cell.angle_alpha   90.00
_cell.angle_beta   90.00
_cell.angle_gamma   90.00
#
_symmetry.space_group_name_H-M   'P 1'
#
loop_
_entity.id
_entity.type
_entity.pdbx_description
1 polymer ?
#
loop_
_entity_poly.entity_id
_entity_poly.type
_entity_poly.pdbx_seq_one_letter_code
_entity_poly.pdbx_strand_id
1 'polypeptide(L)'
;MTLAAKEPGFQPGITSFDAYSRWQDHYTFGTQTVLPNGLDISPAGSAAHLSDADRETIWANITQNVTSLADAHPGATFYYFFSPYSAAWWASRINDGTMEKWLEAEEYIISLILEHDNIRLFSFNGRTDITADLNNYKDTIHYGEWVNSFMLRSMCDGKCRLTKENYRQYLAEERQFYTSFDYASLLDQEDYECDFYAAALLTQEITGTEPMDLLAADGKTVLPGTTVEEDAVPGHPLLKCTQALKIGNGIPYEALMTAPASGMTIRIDDISGYEYLFFYGSAVSGNVQPVVLLYDDAGQVLSEYTASEPDNTWHQHLISVKKLTGPVTIVFSVGTPDAEGNTDLEYAFRSFMLY
;
A
#
# COMPACT_ATOMS: atom_id res chain seq x y z
N MET A 1 1.88 5.94 20.36
CA MET A 1 0.75 5.85 21.31
C MET A 1 -0.51 5.64 20.49
N THR A 2 -1.09 4.50 20.53
CA THR A 2 -2.24 4.11 19.70
C THR A 2 -3.53 4.66 20.28
N LEU A 3 -3.99 5.79 19.77
CA LEU A 3 -5.34 6.33 20.07
C LEU A 3 -6.44 5.32 19.73
N ALA A 4 -6.20 4.45 18.77
CA ALA A 4 -7.10 3.39 18.33
C ALA A 4 -7.54 2.41 19.44
N ALA A 5 -6.76 2.25 20.50
CA ALA A 5 -7.07 1.32 21.59
C ALA A 5 -8.31 1.69 22.44
N LYS A 6 -8.98 2.81 22.14
CA LYS A 6 -10.14 3.32 22.89
C LYS A 6 -11.43 3.36 22.06
N GLU A 7 -11.36 3.06 20.77
CA GLU A 7 -12.53 3.11 19.89
C GLU A 7 -13.36 1.82 19.99
N PRO A 8 -14.71 1.93 20.03
CA PRO A 8 -15.57 0.77 19.93
C PRO A 8 -15.34 0.05 18.58
N GLY A 9 -14.95 -1.21 18.63
CA GLY A 9 -14.65 -2.01 17.45
C GLY A 9 -13.15 -2.18 17.15
N PHE A 10 -12.28 -1.58 17.96
CA PHE A 10 -10.83 -1.83 17.86
C PHE A 10 -10.53 -3.32 18.05
N GLN A 11 -9.86 -3.91 17.08
CA GLN A 11 -9.38 -5.29 17.18
C GLN A 11 -7.97 -5.31 17.77
N PRO A 12 -7.77 -5.99 18.92
CA PRO A 12 -6.42 -6.18 19.45
C PRO A 12 -5.54 -6.91 18.44
N GLY A 13 -4.34 -6.40 18.24
CA GLY A 13 -3.38 -7.05 17.34
C GLY A 13 -3.16 -6.34 15.99
N ILE A 14 -3.98 -5.36 15.62
CA ILE A 14 -3.68 -4.50 14.47
C ILE A 14 -2.45 -3.66 14.79
N THR A 15 -1.38 -3.87 14.03
CA THR A 15 -0.06 -3.30 14.30
C THR A 15 0.34 -2.15 13.40
N SER A 16 -0.40 -1.95 12.31
CA SER A 16 -0.13 -0.91 11.31
C SER A 16 -1.41 -0.29 10.79
N PHE A 17 -1.29 0.85 10.14
CA PHE A 17 -2.39 1.49 9.43
C PHE A 17 -2.86 0.63 8.25
N ASP A 18 -1.94 0.01 7.52
CA ASP A 18 -2.21 -0.87 6.39
C ASP A 18 -3.10 -2.05 6.82
N ALA A 19 -2.76 -2.70 7.95
CA ALA A 19 -3.56 -3.79 8.51
C ALA A 19 -4.94 -3.32 9.00
N TYR A 20 -5.09 -2.03 9.31
CA TYR A 20 -6.37 -1.44 9.73
C TYR A 20 -7.28 -1.12 8.56
N SER A 21 -6.74 -0.52 7.51
CA SER A 21 -7.54 -0.01 6.39
C SER A 21 -7.99 -1.11 5.44
N ARG A 22 -7.12 -2.05 5.11
CA ARG A 22 -7.36 -3.21 4.23
C ARG A 22 -8.21 -2.92 3.00
N TRP A 23 -7.94 -1.81 2.33
CA TRP A 23 -8.71 -1.39 1.17
C TRP A 23 -8.52 -2.34 -0.01
N GLN A 24 -7.36 -2.99 -0.10
CA GLN A 24 -7.06 -3.98 -1.13
C GLN A 24 -8.06 -5.14 -1.14
N ASP A 25 -8.61 -5.52 -0.01
CA ASP A 25 -9.59 -6.60 0.07
C ASP A 25 -10.90 -6.26 -0.66
N HIS A 26 -11.12 -4.96 -1.00
CA HIS A 26 -12.37 -4.47 -1.54
C HIS A 26 -12.24 -3.66 -2.82
N TYR A 27 -11.03 -3.23 -3.17
CA TYR A 27 -10.79 -2.33 -4.30
C TYR A 27 -9.69 -2.85 -5.19
N THR A 28 -9.80 -2.53 -6.46
CA THR A 28 -8.74 -2.72 -7.45
C THR A 28 -8.05 -1.38 -7.71
N PHE A 29 -6.81 -1.44 -8.16
CA PHE A 29 -5.95 -0.29 -8.42
C PHE A 29 -5.43 -0.38 -9.86
N GLY A 30 -4.77 0.66 -10.33
CA GLY A 30 -4.14 0.67 -11.64
C GLY A 30 -4.92 1.40 -12.71
N THR A 31 -4.33 1.47 -13.88
CA THR A 31 -4.83 2.25 -15.02
C THR A 31 -6.24 1.84 -15.45
N GLN A 32 -6.51 0.54 -15.53
CA GLN A 32 -7.83 0.04 -15.95
C GLN A 32 -8.93 0.43 -14.96
N THR A 33 -8.59 0.55 -13.69
CA THR A 33 -9.53 0.94 -12.61
C THR A 33 -9.74 2.45 -12.57
N VAL A 34 -8.66 3.23 -12.67
CA VAL A 34 -8.71 4.70 -12.58
C VAL A 34 -9.28 5.32 -13.85
N LEU A 35 -8.95 4.78 -15.00
CA LEU A 35 -9.29 5.32 -16.33
C LEU A 35 -10.06 4.30 -17.21
N PRO A 36 -11.20 3.74 -16.72
CA PRO A 36 -11.91 2.67 -17.45
C PRO A 36 -12.48 3.12 -18.79
N ASN A 37 -12.65 4.42 -19.00
CA ASN A 37 -13.16 5.02 -20.23
C ASN A 37 -12.10 5.86 -20.98
N GLY A 38 -10.82 5.69 -20.63
CA GLY A 38 -9.73 6.51 -21.15
C GLY A 38 -9.62 7.87 -20.45
N LEU A 39 -8.82 8.74 -21.02
CA LEU A 39 -8.49 10.05 -20.45
C LEU A 39 -8.79 11.16 -21.49
N ASP A 40 -9.60 12.13 -21.11
CA ASP A 40 -9.76 13.35 -21.89
C ASP A 40 -8.79 14.43 -21.37
N ILE A 41 -7.86 14.81 -22.21
CA ILE A 41 -6.85 15.84 -21.95
C ILE A 41 -7.04 17.09 -22.83
N SER A 42 -8.22 17.26 -23.43
CA SER A 42 -8.51 18.42 -24.27
C SER A 42 -8.51 19.68 -23.41
N PRO A 43 -7.62 20.65 -23.68
CA PRO A 43 -7.56 21.86 -22.85
C PRO A 43 -8.85 22.67 -22.95
N ALA A 44 -9.31 23.22 -21.84
CA ALA A 44 -10.35 24.23 -21.85
C ALA A 44 -9.92 25.47 -22.63
N GLY A 45 -10.90 26.16 -23.22
CA GLY A 45 -10.61 27.38 -24.02
C GLY A 45 -10.04 28.56 -23.23
N SER A 46 -10.15 28.57 -21.89
CA SER A 46 -9.58 29.58 -20.99
C SER A 46 -9.26 28.99 -19.62
N ALA A 47 -8.15 29.44 -19.02
CA ALA A 47 -7.81 29.07 -17.65
C ALA A 47 -8.62 29.90 -16.65
N ALA A 48 -9.14 29.26 -15.61
CA ALA A 48 -9.70 29.92 -14.45
C ALA A 48 -8.59 30.26 -13.46
N HIS A 49 -8.72 31.42 -12.80
CA HIS A 49 -7.82 31.89 -11.76
C HIS A 49 -8.55 32.07 -10.43
N LEU A 50 -7.80 32.18 -9.37
CA LEU A 50 -8.32 32.40 -8.02
C LEU A 50 -8.86 33.84 -7.89
N SER A 51 -10.18 33.97 -7.72
CA SER A 51 -10.82 35.26 -7.52
C SER A 51 -10.66 35.77 -6.08
N ASP A 52 -10.95 37.08 -5.85
CA ASP A 52 -10.97 37.64 -4.49
C ASP A 52 -12.00 36.93 -3.60
N ALA A 53 -13.16 36.56 -4.12
CA ALA A 53 -14.16 35.81 -3.39
C ALA A 53 -13.69 34.39 -3.03
N ASP A 54 -12.94 33.74 -3.91
CA ASP A 54 -12.31 32.44 -3.59
C ASP A 54 -11.28 32.61 -2.47
N ARG A 55 -10.44 33.65 -2.53
CA ARG A 55 -9.44 33.97 -1.49
C ARG A 55 -10.08 34.25 -0.15
N GLU A 56 -11.17 34.98 -0.11
CA GLU A 56 -11.92 35.26 1.12
C GLU A 56 -12.49 33.95 1.72
N THR A 57 -13.03 33.09 0.86
CA THR A 57 -13.56 31.78 1.27
C THR A 57 -12.45 30.87 1.83
N ILE A 58 -11.32 30.80 1.15
CA ILE A 58 -10.16 30.02 1.61
C ILE A 58 -9.65 30.59 2.93
N TRP A 59 -9.47 31.90 3.02
CA TRP A 59 -9.00 32.56 4.23
C TRP A 59 -9.92 32.26 5.43
N ALA A 60 -11.23 32.39 5.25
CA ALA A 60 -12.21 32.12 6.29
C ALA A 60 -12.15 30.63 6.75
N ASN A 61 -12.07 29.71 5.79
CA ASN A 61 -12.00 28.28 6.08
C ASN A 61 -10.70 27.91 6.83
N ILE A 62 -9.55 28.34 6.31
CA ILE A 62 -8.24 28.05 6.93
C ILE A 62 -8.15 28.70 8.31
N THR A 63 -8.61 29.94 8.45
CA THR A 63 -8.61 30.62 9.75
C THR A 63 -9.49 29.89 10.76
N GLN A 64 -10.71 29.52 10.37
CA GLN A 64 -11.67 28.87 11.27
C GLN A 64 -11.26 27.45 11.66
N ASN A 65 -10.78 26.65 10.70
CA ASN A 65 -10.67 25.19 10.91
C ASN A 65 -9.22 24.71 11.12
N VAL A 66 -8.23 25.55 10.83
CA VAL A 66 -6.80 25.18 10.90
C VAL A 66 -6.06 26.09 11.88
N THR A 67 -5.94 27.38 11.53
CA THR A 67 -5.02 28.25 12.26
C THR A 67 -5.56 28.70 13.62
N SER A 68 -6.87 28.94 13.77
CA SER A 68 -7.46 29.24 15.08
C SER A 68 -7.26 28.11 16.09
N LEU A 69 -7.26 26.85 15.64
CA LEU A 69 -6.99 25.70 16.49
C LEU A 69 -5.53 25.70 16.97
N ALA A 70 -4.60 26.02 16.06
CA ALA A 70 -3.18 26.15 16.40
C ALA A 70 -2.94 27.29 17.40
N ASP A 71 -3.58 28.45 17.20
CA ASP A 71 -3.48 29.62 18.09
C ASP A 71 -4.07 29.32 19.48
N ALA A 72 -5.17 28.58 19.54
CA ALA A 72 -5.80 28.21 20.80
C ALA A 72 -4.96 27.21 21.62
N HIS A 73 -4.05 26.48 20.97
CA HIS A 73 -3.25 25.43 21.59
C HIS A 73 -1.73 25.60 21.29
N PRO A 74 -1.10 26.68 21.76
CA PRO A 74 0.30 26.99 21.42
C PRO A 74 1.30 25.96 21.94
N GLY A 75 0.91 25.13 22.92
CA GLY A 75 1.75 24.01 23.43
C GLY A 75 1.63 22.72 22.63
N ALA A 76 0.75 22.67 21.62
CA ALA A 76 0.59 21.50 20.75
C ALA A 76 1.29 21.75 19.40
N THR A 77 1.81 20.70 18.81
CA THR A 77 2.29 20.72 17.41
C THR A 77 1.26 20.06 16.53
N PHE A 78 0.81 20.77 15.50
CA PHE A 78 -0.15 20.26 14.52
C PHE A 78 0.57 19.82 13.27
N TYR A 79 0.19 18.66 12.73
CA TYR A 79 0.69 18.11 11.49
C TYR A 79 -0.43 18.14 10.46
N TYR A 80 -0.24 18.91 9.39
CA TYR A 80 -1.15 18.97 8.24
C TYR A 80 -0.41 18.58 6.98
N PHE A 81 -1.14 18.03 6.03
CA PHE A 81 -0.55 17.64 4.75
C PHE A 81 -1.55 17.80 3.60
N PHE A 82 -1.01 18.07 2.41
CA PHE A 82 -1.72 17.92 1.16
C PHE A 82 -1.55 16.48 0.68
N SER A 83 -2.68 15.83 0.42
CA SER A 83 -2.74 14.46 -0.10
C SER A 83 -2.30 14.41 -1.55
N PRO A 84 -1.58 13.38 -2.00
CA PRO A 84 -1.16 13.23 -3.38
C PRO A 84 -2.36 12.82 -4.26
N TYR A 85 -2.98 13.75 -4.95
CA TYR A 85 -3.96 13.44 -5.99
C TYR A 85 -3.25 12.93 -7.23
N SER A 86 -3.83 11.93 -7.91
CA SER A 86 -3.17 11.33 -9.07
C SER A 86 -3.00 12.33 -10.22
N ALA A 87 -2.05 12.06 -11.12
CA ALA A 87 -1.90 12.83 -12.35
C ALA A 87 -3.19 12.78 -13.21
N ALA A 88 -3.98 11.73 -13.12
CA ALA A 88 -5.29 11.66 -13.78
C ALA A 88 -6.29 12.70 -13.23
N TRP A 89 -6.23 13.04 -11.95
CA TRP A 89 -7.01 14.15 -11.40
C TRP A 89 -6.55 15.49 -11.98
N TRP A 90 -5.24 15.72 -12.08
CA TRP A 90 -4.69 16.93 -12.68
C TRP A 90 -5.06 17.06 -14.17
N ALA A 91 -5.10 15.94 -14.93
CA ALA A 91 -5.61 15.94 -16.29
C ALA A 91 -7.04 16.47 -16.37
N SER A 92 -7.91 16.10 -15.44
CA SER A 92 -9.28 16.64 -15.40
C SER A 92 -9.32 18.14 -15.08
N ARG A 93 -8.33 18.67 -14.35
CA ARG A 93 -8.21 20.14 -14.11
C ARG A 93 -7.75 20.90 -15.34
N ILE A 94 -6.98 20.28 -16.22
CA ILE A 94 -6.65 20.85 -17.55
C ILE A 94 -7.91 20.90 -18.41
N ASN A 95 -8.65 19.79 -18.45
CA ASN A 95 -9.86 19.66 -19.27
C ASN A 95 -10.94 20.69 -18.87
N ASP A 96 -11.17 20.92 -17.58
CA ASP A 96 -12.15 21.89 -17.09
C ASP A 96 -11.59 23.31 -16.93
N GLY A 97 -10.30 23.52 -17.23
CA GLY A 97 -9.63 24.82 -17.17
C GLY A 97 -9.35 25.35 -15.77
N THR A 98 -9.44 24.50 -14.73
CA THR A 98 -9.27 24.95 -13.33
C THR A 98 -7.88 24.70 -12.75
N MET A 99 -6.95 24.14 -13.51
CA MET A 99 -5.63 23.77 -13.01
C MET A 99 -4.89 24.96 -12.35
N GLU A 100 -4.85 26.11 -13.04
CA GLU A 100 -4.21 27.30 -12.50
C GLU A 100 -4.86 27.76 -11.19
N LYS A 101 -6.18 27.74 -11.14
CA LYS A 101 -6.93 28.09 -9.93
C LYS A 101 -6.57 27.20 -8.75
N TRP A 102 -6.37 25.89 -8.97
CA TRP A 102 -5.98 24.95 -7.91
C TRP A 102 -4.56 25.20 -7.42
N LEU A 103 -3.60 25.43 -8.32
CA LEU A 103 -2.21 25.76 -7.95
C LEU A 103 -2.11 27.09 -7.18
N GLU A 104 -2.86 28.10 -7.61
CA GLU A 104 -2.94 29.39 -6.90
C GLU A 104 -3.61 29.25 -5.53
N ALA A 105 -4.62 28.37 -5.40
CA ALA A 105 -5.28 28.09 -4.13
C ALA A 105 -4.33 27.40 -3.16
N GLU A 106 -3.56 26.42 -3.62
CA GLU A 106 -2.56 25.73 -2.80
C GLU A 106 -1.50 26.71 -2.30
N GLU A 107 -0.94 27.55 -3.18
CA GLU A 107 0.01 28.59 -2.77
C GLU A 107 -0.58 29.50 -1.69
N TYR A 108 -1.83 29.93 -1.84
CA TYR A 108 -2.49 30.80 -0.88
C TYR A 108 -2.71 30.11 0.46
N ILE A 109 -3.16 28.85 0.47
CA ILE A 109 -3.35 28.06 1.68
C ILE A 109 -2.02 27.87 2.41
N ILE A 110 -0.95 27.49 1.70
CA ILE A 110 0.38 27.30 2.27
C ILE A 110 0.86 28.61 2.93
N SER A 111 0.68 29.75 2.25
CA SER A 111 1.11 31.03 2.78
C SER A 111 0.42 31.42 4.10
N LEU A 112 -0.86 31.06 4.26
CA LEU A 112 -1.62 31.30 5.49
C LEU A 112 -1.16 30.36 6.63
N ILE A 113 -0.96 29.09 6.34
CA ILE A 113 -0.62 28.08 7.35
C ILE A 113 0.79 28.27 7.89
N LEU A 114 1.75 28.64 7.03
CA LEU A 114 3.15 28.81 7.42
C LEU A 114 3.41 30.02 8.32
N GLU A 115 2.43 30.88 8.56
CA GLU A 115 2.54 31.97 9.55
C GLU A 115 2.48 31.44 11.01
N HIS A 116 2.11 30.19 11.23
CA HIS A 116 1.92 29.57 12.55
C HIS A 116 3.05 28.60 12.88
N ASP A 117 3.91 28.96 13.82
CA ASP A 117 5.13 28.22 14.17
C ASP A 117 4.90 26.82 14.77
N ASN A 118 3.70 26.58 15.33
CA ASN A 118 3.33 25.28 15.89
C ASN A 118 2.62 24.37 14.87
N ILE A 119 2.56 24.76 13.57
CA ILE A 119 2.10 23.89 12.49
C ILE A 119 3.31 23.33 11.74
N ARG A 120 3.25 22.05 11.45
CA ARG A 120 4.15 21.35 10.54
C ARG A 120 3.35 20.97 9.31
N LEU A 121 3.61 21.66 8.21
CA LEU A 121 2.92 21.46 6.93
C LEU A 121 3.77 20.59 6.01
N PHE A 122 3.12 19.65 5.34
CA PHE A 122 3.74 18.75 4.38
C PHE A 122 2.94 18.77 3.08
N SER A 123 3.57 18.47 1.96
CA SER A 123 2.85 18.21 0.72
C SER A 123 3.44 17.00 0.00
N PHE A 124 2.55 16.13 -0.47
CA PHE A 124 2.89 14.95 -1.22
C PHE A 124 2.48 15.06 -2.70
N ASN A 125 1.89 16.18 -3.12
CA ASN A 125 1.56 16.43 -4.54
C ASN A 125 2.82 16.43 -5.42
N GLY A 126 3.95 16.92 -4.91
CA GLY A 126 5.23 16.90 -5.61
C GLY A 126 5.92 15.51 -5.66
N ARG A 127 5.35 14.48 -5.05
CA ARG A 127 5.81 13.09 -5.19
C ARG A 127 5.26 12.51 -6.48
N THR A 128 5.88 12.93 -7.58
CA THR A 128 5.44 12.59 -8.93
C THR A 128 5.60 11.11 -9.25
N ASP A 129 6.49 10.42 -8.59
CA ASP A 129 6.64 8.98 -8.57
C ASP A 129 5.41 8.25 -7.99
N ILE A 130 4.72 8.87 -7.02
CA ILE A 130 3.45 8.36 -6.49
C ILE A 130 2.29 8.82 -7.35
N THR A 131 2.20 10.14 -7.64
CA THR A 131 1.01 10.71 -8.28
C THR A 131 0.86 10.32 -9.75
N ALA A 132 1.96 10.04 -10.45
CA ALA A 132 1.94 9.60 -11.84
C ALA A 132 1.86 8.07 -11.99
N ASP A 133 1.98 7.29 -10.93
CA ASP A 133 1.80 5.85 -10.97
C ASP A 133 0.38 5.48 -10.51
N LEU A 134 -0.49 5.14 -11.48
CA LEU A 134 -1.89 4.83 -11.21
C LEU A 134 -2.08 3.52 -10.43
N ASN A 135 -1.06 2.68 -10.32
CA ASN A 135 -1.11 1.51 -9.43
C ASN A 135 -1.24 1.88 -7.95
N ASN A 136 -0.99 3.12 -7.60
CA ASN A 136 -1.26 3.63 -6.25
C ASN A 136 -2.73 4.00 -6.03
N TYR A 137 -3.59 3.99 -7.05
CA TYR A 137 -4.92 4.60 -6.98
C TYR A 137 -6.04 3.64 -7.39
N LYS A 138 -7.18 3.73 -6.68
CA LYS A 138 -8.44 3.06 -7.06
C LYS A 138 -9.39 3.96 -7.85
N ASP A 139 -9.16 5.24 -7.84
CA ASP A 139 -9.80 6.29 -8.65
C ASP A 139 -8.84 7.48 -8.75
N THR A 140 -9.27 8.61 -9.29
CA THR A 140 -8.38 9.75 -9.51
C THR A 140 -7.88 10.44 -8.23
N ILE A 141 -8.44 10.12 -7.06
CA ILE A 141 -8.17 10.81 -5.79
C ILE A 141 -7.70 9.84 -4.70
N HIS A 142 -8.32 8.67 -4.60
CA HIS A 142 -8.12 7.78 -3.48
C HIS A 142 -7.01 6.76 -3.78
N TYR A 143 -6.00 6.81 -2.97
CA TYR A 143 -4.83 5.93 -3.04
C TYR A 143 -4.91 4.79 -2.02
N GLY A 144 -4.07 3.79 -2.22
CA GLY A 144 -3.94 2.66 -1.31
C GLY A 144 -3.40 3.05 0.06
N GLU A 145 -3.68 2.25 1.07
CA GLU A 145 -3.25 2.48 2.46
C GLU A 145 -1.74 2.51 2.62
N TRP A 146 -0.97 1.87 1.74
CA TRP A 146 0.49 1.94 1.74
C TRP A 146 1.00 3.37 1.52
N VAL A 147 0.31 4.17 0.71
CA VAL A 147 0.65 5.60 0.53
C VAL A 147 0.44 6.36 1.83
N ASN A 148 -0.63 6.08 2.60
CA ASN A 148 -0.81 6.69 3.93
C ASN A 148 0.33 6.32 4.88
N SER A 149 0.73 5.05 4.93
CA SER A 149 1.83 4.58 5.76
C SER A 149 3.14 5.25 5.36
N PHE A 150 3.40 5.36 4.07
CA PHE A 150 4.55 6.09 3.53
C PHE A 150 4.53 7.56 3.96
N MET A 151 3.39 8.26 3.80
CA MET A 151 3.26 9.67 4.20
C MET A 151 3.54 9.87 5.69
N LEU A 152 2.95 9.03 6.55
CA LEU A 152 3.16 9.12 8.00
C LEU A 152 4.63 8.94 8.38
N ARG A 153 5.32 7.97 7.80
CA ARG A 153 6.75 7.75 8.03
C ARG A 153 7.58 8.92 7.54
N SER A 154 7.30 9.39 6.31
CA SER A 154 7.97 10.57 5.72
C SER A 154 7.79 11.82 6.59
N MET A 155 6.61 12.03 7.16
CA MET A 155 6.37 13.14 8.10
C MET A 155 7.18 12.98 9.40
N CYS A 156 7.30 11.76 9.94
CA CYS A 156 8.13 11.49 11.11
C CYS A 156 9.62 11.81 10.84
N ASP A 157 10.09 11.54 9.63
CA ASP A 157 11.47 11.80 9.19
C ASP A 157 11.68 13.26 8.74
N GLY A 158 10.63 14.07 8.73
CA GLY A 158 10.68 15.45 8.24
C GLY A 158 10.80 15.59 6.73
N LYS A 159 10.62 14.51 5.97
CA LYS A 159 10.59 14.52 4.50
C LYS A 159 9.31 15.21 4.00
N CYS A 160 9.35 15.80 2.81
CA CYS A 160 8.22 16.49 2.18
C CYS A 160 7.66 17.67 3.01
N ARG A 161 8.43 18.18 3.97
CA ARG A 161 8.02 19.30 4.81
C ARG A 161 8.13 20.63 4.07
N LEU A 162 7.05 21.43 4.12
CA LEU A 162 7.05 22.80 3.62
C LEU A 162 7.44 23.76 4.74
N THR A 163 8.25 24.77 4.35
CA THR A 163 8.70 25.86 5.20
C THR A 163 8.61 27.18 4.45
N LYS A 164 8.74 28.31 5.17
CA LYS A 164 8.79 29.64 4.53
C LYS A 164 9.90 29.79 3.49
N GLU A 165 10.99 29.00 3.66
CA GLU A 165 12.17 29.06 2.79
C GLU A 165 12.01 28.22 1.52
N ASN A 166 11.31 27.06 1.57
CA ASN A 166 11.30 26.10 0.46
C ASN A 166 9.99 26.04 -0.33
N TYR A 167 8.85 26.50 0.22
CA TYR A 167 7.55 26.24 -0.39
C TYR A 167 7.38 26.84 -1.79
N ARG A 168 8.01 27.99 -2.07
CA ARG A 168 7.91 28.61 -3.40
C ARG A 168 8.65 27.82 -4.47
N GLN A 169 9.81 27.27 -4.12
CA GLN A 169 10.54 26.38 -5.03
C GLN A 169 9.74 25.11 -5.27
N TYR A 170 9.22 24.51 -4.20
CA TYR A 170 8.36 23.34 -4.27
C TYR A 170 7.16 23.56 -5.21
N LEU A 171 6.41 24.64 -5.04
CA LEU A 171 5.26 24.99 -5.91
C LEU A 171 5.66 25.26 -7.37
N ALA A 172 6.84 25.81 -7.60
CA ALA A 172 7.35 26.03 -8.96
C ALA A 172 7.65 24.67 -9.64
N GLU A 173 8.24 23.73 -8.93
CA GLU A 173 8.55 22.38 -9.41
C GLU A 173 7.26 21.58 -9.66
N GLU A 174 6.29 21.64 -8.75
CA GLU A 174 4.97 21.03 -8.88
C GLU A 174 4.23 21.56 -10.10
N ARG A 175 4.14 22.88 -10.23
CA ARG A 175 3.54 23.55 -11.40
C ARG A 175 4.23 23.13 -12.68
N GLN A 176 5.55 23.16 -12.71
CA GLN A 176 6.32 22.74 -13.88
C GLN A 176 5.99 21.30 -14.27
N PHE A 177 5.94 20.40 -13.31
CA PHE A 177 5.60 19.01 -13.58
C PHE A 177 4.21 18.91 -14.21
N TYR A 178 3.15 19.34 -13.52
CA TYR A 178 1.78 19.13 -13.98
C TYR A 178 1.41 19.92 -15.24
N THR A 179 2.11 21.02 -15.55
CA THR A 179 1.88 21.74 -16.82
C THR A 179 2.61 21.14 -18.01
N SER A 180 3.66 20.32 -17.79
CA SER A 180 4.45 19.72 -18.86
C SER A 180 4.36 18.19 -18.94
N PHE A 181 3.65 17.55 -18.01
CA PHE A 181 3.52 16.11 -17.94
C PHE A 181 2.79 15.56 -19.19
N ASP A 182 3.30 14.47 -19.73
CA ASP A 182 2.64 13.74 -20.80
C ASP A 182 1.52 12.86 -20.23
N TYR A 183 0.34 13.44 -20.11
CA TYR A 183 -0.82 12.73 -19.57
C TYR A 183 -1.27 11.53 -20.41
N ALA A 184 -0.92 11.47 -21.70
CA ALA A 184 -1.22 10.32 -22.53
C ALA A 184 -0.46 9.07 -22.05
N SER A 185 0.72 9.25 -21.47
CA SER A 185 1.51 8.15 -20.91
C SER A 185 0.81 7.37 -19.78
N LEU A 186 -0.18 7.98 -19.13
CA LEU A 186 -0.97 7.28 -18.11
C LEU A 186 -1.80 6.12 -18.69
N LEU A 187 -2.16 6.19 -19.97
CA LEU A 187 -2.91 5.12 -20.65
C LEU A 187 -2.05 3.92 -21.02
N ASP A 188 -0.74 4.12 -21.09
CA ASP A 188 0.24 3.10 -21.48
C ASP A 188 0.88 2.42 -20.26
N GLN A 189 0.48 2.78 -19.06
CA GLN A 189 1.00 2.14 -17.84
C GLN A 189 0.49 0.71 -17.73
N GLU A 190 1.40 -0.20 -17.44
CA GLU A 190 1.05 -1.56 -17.06
C GLU A 190 0.53 -1.56 -15.62
N ASP A 191 -0.57 -2.27 -15.39
CA ASP A 191 -1.03 -2.54 -14.05
C ASP A 191 -0.08 -3.55 -13.39
N TYR A 192 0.28 -3.30 -12.14
CA TYR A 192 1.16 -4.22 -11.41
C TYR A 192 0.50 -5.58 -11.23
N GLU A 193 1.31 -6.62 -11.17
CA GLU A 193 0.84 -8.00 -10.96
C GLU A 193 0.10 -8.17 -9.65
N CYS A 194 0.43 -7.34 -8.65
CA CYS A 194 -0.35 -7.20 -7.42
C CYS A 194 -0.22 -5.78 -6.85
N ASP A 195 -1.24 -5.33 -6.14
CA ASP A 195 -1.32 -4.00 -5.54
C ASP A 195 -0.17 -3.72 -4.55
N PHE A 196 0.39 -4.77 -3.95
CA PHE A 196 1.50 -4.67 -3.00
C PHE A 196 2.86 -4.35 -3.64
N TYR A 197 2.98 -4.41 -4.94
CA TYR A 197 4.19 -3.97 -5.61
C TYR A 197 4.43 -2.48 -5.36
N ALA A 198 3.38 -1.66 -5.44
CA ALA A 198 3.45 -0.25 -5.09
C ALA A 198 3.84 -0.04 -3.62
N ALA A 199 3.24 -0.82 -2.71
CA ALA A 199 3.59 -0.78 -1.29
C ALA A 199 5.05 -1.17 -1.04
N ALA A 200 5.55 -2.20 -1.71
CA ALA A 200 6.92 -2.65 -1.59
C ALA A 200 7.93 -1.57 -2.03
N LEU A 201 7.68 -0.90 -3.16
CA LEU A 201 8.54 0.18 -3.66
C LEU A 201 8.62 1.35 -2.69
N LEU A 202 7.50 1.79 -2.12
CA LEU A 202 7.47 2.87 -1.14
C LEU A 202 8.12 2.46 0.20
N THR A 203 7.98 1.20 0.59
CA THR A 203 8.65 0.67 1.79
C THR A 203 10.16 0.61 1.58
N GLN A 204 10.63 0.17 0.41
CA GLN A 204 12.04 0.18 0.05
C GLN A 204 12.66 1.57 0.17
N GLU A 205 11.98 2.62 -0.28
CA GLU A 205 12.49 3.99 -0.14
C GLU A 205 12.75 4.38 1.32
N ILE A 206 11.93 3.88 2.24
CA ILE A 206 12.03 4.19 3.66
C ILE A 206 13.08 3.32 4.35
N THR A 207 13.06 2.03 4.10
CA THR A 207 13.92 1.04 4.78
C THR A 207 15.29 0.91 4.12
N GLY A 208 15.39 1.19 2.82
CA GLY A 208 16.55 0.91 1.99
C GLY A 208 16.71 -0.58 1.65
N THR A 209 15.69 -1.40 1.94
CA THR A 209 15.72 -2.85 1.71
C THR A 209 14.97 -3.20 0.43
N GLU A 210 15.64 -3.90 -0.49
CA GLU A 210 15.04 -4.36 -1.75
C GLU A 210 13.95 -5.38 -1.48
N PRO A 211 12.76 -5.25 -2.09
CA PRO A 211 11.72 -6.28 -2.02
C PRO A 211 12.21 -7.59 -2.65
N MET A 212 11.78 -8.71 -2.08
CA MET A 212 12.16 -10.05 -2.53
C MET A 212 10.91 -10.84 -2.94
N ASP A 213 10.87 -11.30 -4.19
CA ASP A 213 9.92 -12.33 -4.64
C ASP A 213 10.41 -13.71 -4.16
N LEU A 214 9.71 -14.29 -3.21
CA LEU A 214 10.10 -15.57 -2.61
C LEU A 214 9.91 -16.75 -3.56
N LEU A 215 9.03 -16.67 -4.55
CA LEU A 215 8.91 -17.72 -5.58
C LEU A 215 10.04 -17.67 -6.60
N ALA A 216 10.56 -16.48 -6.89
CA ALA A 216 11.71 -16.32 -7.76
C ALA A 216 13.05 -16.55 -7.05
N ALA A 217 13.10 -16.38 -5.72
CA ALA A 217 14.33 -16.43 -4.94
C ALA A 217 15.00 -17.82 -4.94
N ASP A 218 16.32 -17.84 -4.82
CA ASP A 218 17.10 -19.05 -4.64
C ASP A 218 16.91 -19.63 -3.23
N GLY A 219 17.23 -20.92 -3.07
CA GLY A 219 17.20 -21.58 -1.75
C GLY A 219 15.82 -22.08 -1.30
N LYS A 220 14.81 -22.03 -2.17
CA LYS A 220 13.51 -22.63 -1.89
C LYS A 220 13.54 -24.15 -2.10
N THR A 221 12.78 -24.86 -1.28
CA THR A 221 12.53 -26.28 -1.41
C THR A 221 11.02 -26.52 -1.48
N VAL A 222 10.58 -27.11 -2.58
CA VAL A 222 9.17 -27.53 -2.75
C VAL A 222 9.02 -28.93 -2.20
N LEU A 223 8.08 -29.10 -1.28
CA LEU A 223 7.83 -30.38 -0.60
C LEU A 223 6.89 -31.27 -1.44
N PRO A 224 6.85 -32.60 -1.17
CA PRO A 224 5.93 -33.51 -1.85
C PRO A 224 4.47 -33.06 -1.75
N GLY A 225 3.68 -33.32 -2.79
CA GLY A 225 2.27 -32.90 -2.85
C GLY A 225 2.06 -31.42 -3.15
N THR A 226 3.13 -30.73 -3.53
CA THR A 226 3.12 -29.30 -3.88
C THR A 226 3.67 -29.14 -5.29
N THR A 227 3.04 -28.30 -6.08
CA THR A 227 3.48 -27.93 -7.43
C THR A 227 3.66 -26.43 -7.54
N VAL A 228 4.65 -26.01 -8.34
CA VAL A 228 4.81 -24.63 -8.80
C VAL A 228 4.39 -24.61 -10.25
N GLU A 229 3.37 -23.82 -10.58
CA GLU A 229 2.79 -23.76 -11.91
C GLU A 229 2.87 -22.33 -12.44
N GLU A 230 3.05 -22.19 -13.75
CA GLU A 230 2.91 -20.90 -14.40
C GLU A 230 1.41 -20.57 -14.54
N ASP A 231 1.02 -19.38 -14.12
CA ASP A 231 -0.32 -18.80 -14.25
C ASP A 231 -1.50 -19.75 -13.96
N ALA A 232 -1.41 -20.45 -12.85
CA ALA A 232 -2.11 -21.69 -12.63
C ALA A 232 -3.53 -21.59 -12.07
N VAL A 233 -4.01 -20.40 -11.66
CA VAL A 233 -5.35 -20.34 -11.08
C VAL A 233 -6.32 -19.63 -12.01
N PRO A 234 -7.26 -20.37 -12.62
CA PRO A 234 -8.28 -19.80 -13.48
C PRO A 234 -9.15 -18.81 -12.70
N GLY A 235 -9.35 -17.63 -13.25
CA GLY A 235 -10.47 -16.77 -12.87
C GLY A 235 -10.17 -15.49 -12.13
N HIS A 236 -8.91 -15.17 -11.79
CA HIS A 236 -8.61 -13.83 -11.29
C HIS A 236 -8.00 -12.94 -12.38
N PRO A 237 -8.78 -12.04 -13.00
CA PRO A 237 -8.34 -11.29 -14.18
C PRO A 237 -7.24 -10.26 -13.90
N LEU A 238 -6.98 -9.93 -12.63
CA LEU A 238 -6.08 -8.86 -12.21
C LEU A 238 -4.72 -9.35 -11.70
N LEU A 239 -4.59 -10.63 -11.38
CA LEU A 239 -3.34 -11.19 -10.90
C LEU A 239 -2.55 -11.79 -12.07
N LYS A 240 -1.65 -11.00 -12.63
CA LYS A 240 -0.72 -11.47 -13.67
C LYS A 240 0.49 -12.20 -13.09
N CYS A 241 0.34 -12.90 -11.97
CA CYS A 241 1.44 -13.64 -11.37
C CYS A 241 1.89 -14.74 -12.31
N THR A 242 3.17 -14.76 -12.61
CA THR A 242 3.77 -15.74 -13.50
C THR A 242 3.90 -17.12 -12.86
N GLN A 243 3.85 -17.19 -11.53
CA GLN A 243 3.97 -18.43 -10.78
C GLN A 243 2.95 -18.51 -9.65
N ALA A 244 2.41 -19.70 -9.43
CA ALA A 244 1.57 -20.04 -8.31
C ALA A 244 2.05 -21.32 -7.64
N LEU A 245 1.91 -21.39 -6.32
CA LEU A 245 2.17 -22.56 -5.52
C LEU A 245 0.83 -23.23 -5.22
N LYS A 246 0.65 -24.48 -5.62
CA LYS A 246 -0.52 -25.28 -5.27
C LYS A 246 -0.12 -26.37 -4.30
N ILE A 247 -0.81 -26.45 -3.19
CA ILE A 247 -0.61 -27.47 -2.17
C ILE A 247 -1.86 -28.33 -2.11
N GLY A 248 -1.71 -29.59 -2.50
CA GLY A 248 -2.71 -30.62 -2.31
C GLY A 248 -2.46 -31.39 -1.01
N ASN A 249 -3.47 -32.12 -0.53
CA ASN A 249 -3.37 -32.99 0.63
C ASN A 249 -3.02 -32.26 1.94
N GLY A 250 -3.88 -31.32 2.35
CA GLY A 250 -3.77 -30.67 3.66
C GLY A 250 -3.73 -31.74 4.79
N ILE A 251 -2.91 -31.45 5.80
CA ILE A 251 -2.84 -32.29 7.00
C ILE A 251 -3.44 -31.55 8.21
N PRO A 252 -3.84 -32.24 9.27
CA PRO A 252 -4.33 -31.57 10.47
C PRO A 252 -3.35 -30.53 10.96
N TYR A 253 -3.84 -29.35 11.34
CA TYR A 253 -3.04 -28.21 11.78
C TYR A 253 -2.01 -28.59 12.86
N GLU A 254 -2.42 -29.37 13.85
CA GLU A 254 -1.53 -29.82 14.93
C GLU A 254 -0.33 -30.65 14.44
N ALA A 255 -0.50 -31.37 13.33
CA ALA A 255 0.58 -32.14 12.74
C ALA A 255 1.57 -31.26 11.95
N LEU A 256 1.12 -30.16 11.37
CA LEU A 256 1.96 -29.21 10.65
C LEU A 256 3.01 -28.55 11.54
N MET A 257 2.67 -28.31 12.81
CA MET A 257 3.58 -27.70 13.78
C MET A 257 4.80 -28.57 14.11
N THR A 258 4.72 -29.87 13.83
CA THR A 258 5.82 -30.82 14.12
C THR A 258 6.66 -31.16 12.90
N ALA A 259 6.07 -31.25 11.71
CA ALA A 259 6.77 -31.49 10.46
C ALA A 259 5.84 -31.23 9.26
N PRO A 260 6.00 -30.13 8.53
CA PRO A 260 5.21 -29.89 7.33
C PRO A 260 5.52 -30.96 6.27
N ALA A 261 4.48 -31.64 5.83
CA ALA A 261 4.61 -32.74 4.85
C ALA A 261 4.42 -32.25 3.40
N SER A 262 3.84 -31.06 3.23
CA SER A 262 3.61 -30.41 1.93
C SER A 262 3.82 -28.90 2.05
N GLY A 263 4.01 -28.23 0.92
CA GLY A 263 4.24 -26.80 0.88
C GLY A 263 5.61 -26.42 0.33
N MET A 264 6.08 -25.27 0.72
CA MET A 264 7.37 -24.73 0.32
C MET A 264 8.12 -24.23 1.55
N THR A 265 9.42 -24.46 1.56
CA THR A 265 10.33 -23.85 2.53
C THR A 265 11.31 -22.95 1.81
N ILE A 266 11.62 -21.82 2.41
CA ILE A 266 12.67 -20.94 1.93
C ILE A 266 13.48 -20.40 3.12
N ARG A 267 14.81 -20.39 2.97
CA ARG A 267 15.73 -19.80 3.94
C ARG A 267 16.10 -18.39 3.51
N ILE A 268 15.93 -17.45 4.41
CA ILE A 268 16.39 -16.06 4.29
C ILE A 268 17.58 -15.93 5.24
N ASP A 269 18.74 -15.54 4.71
CA ASP A 269 19.98 -15.45 5.50
C ASP A 269 19.95 -14.29 6.50
N ASP A 270 19.26 -13.21 6.18
CA ASP A 270 18.99 -12.10 7.09
C ASP A 270 17.66 -11.45 6.76
N ILE A 271 16.69 -11.56 7.67
CA ILE A 271 15.37 -10.96 7.55
C ILE A 271 15.34 -9.50 8.07
N SER A 272 16.45 -9.03 8.62
CA SER A 272 16.53 -7.67 9.16
C SER A 272 16.26 -6.62 8.09
N GLY A 273 15.45 -5.63 8.41
CA GLY A 273 15.11 -4.55 7.49
C GLY A 273 13.84 -4.79 6.65
N TYR A 274 13.37 -6.03 6.58
CA TYR A 274 12.05 -6.30 6.04
C TYR A 274 10.96 -6.00 7.06
N GLU A 275 9.80 -5.55 6.57
CA GLU A 275 8.69 -5.20 7.44
C GLU A 275 7.53 -6.16 7.34
N TYR A 276 7.27 -6.67 6.16
CA TYR A 276 6.12 -7.51 5.88
C TYR A 276 6.44 -8.67 4.94
N LEU A 277 5.81 -9.79 5.23
CA LEU A 277 5.64 -10.90 4.30
C LEU A 277 4.21 -10.85 3.78
N PHE A 278 4.07 -10.81 2.47
CA PHE A 278 2.79 -10.73 1.77
C PHE A 278 2.58 -11.91 0.83
N PHE A 279 1.33 -12.36 0.71
CA PHE A 279 0.90 -13.27 -0.34
C PHE A 279 -0.60 -13.15 -0.61
N TYR A 280 -1.02 -13.59 -1.79
CA TYR A 280 -2.41 -13.94 -2.08
C TYR A 280 -2.62 -15.43 -1.89
N GLY A 281 -3.76 -15.80 -1.29
CA GLY A 281 -4.17 -17.16 -1.08
C GLY A 281 -5.62 -17.42 -1.51
N SER A 282 -5.90 -18.64 -1.92
CA SER A 282 -7.27 -19.10 -2.22
C SER A 282 -7.41 -20.60 -1.91
N ALA A 283 -8.44 -20.94 -1.16
CA ALA A 283 -8.90 -22.32 -1.04
C ALA A 283 -9.56 -22.74 -2.37
N VAL A 284 -8.85 -23.51 -3.18
CA VAL A 284 -9.36 -23.98 -4.48
C VAL A 284 -10.42 -25.05 -4.28
N SER A 285 -10.22 -25.94 -3.30
CA SER A 285 -11.22 -26.92 -2.90
C SER A 285 -11.10 -27.27 -1.41
N GLY A 286 -12.24 -27.51 -0.79
CA GLY A 286 -12.33 -27.98 0.59
C GLY A 286 -12.18 -26.86 1.65
N ASN A 287 -12.19 -27.27 2.92
CA ASN A 287 -12.00 -26.38 4.05
C ASN A 287 -10.55 -26.40 4.50
N VAL A 288 -9.73 -25.55 3.89
CA VAL A 288 -8.29 -25.44 4.18
C VAL A 288 -7.94 -24.02 4.61
N GLN A 289 -6.89 -23.93 5.39
CA GLN A 289 -6.35 -22.67 5.87
C GLN A 289 -4.87 -22.58 5.50
N PRO A 290 -4.40 -21.40 5.05
CA PRO A 290 -2.98 -21.19 4.87
C PRO A 290 -2.29 -21.20 6.23
N VAL A 291 -1.13 -21.82 6.27
CA VAL A 291 -0.26 -21.87 7.44
C VAL A 291 1.12 -21.37 7.02
N VAL A 292 1.56 -20.30 7.65
CA VAL A 292 2.90 -19.76 7.45
C VAL A 292 3.63 -19.79 8.79
N LEU A 293 4.77 -20.47 8.81
CA LEU A 293 5.61 -20.61 9.99
C LEU A 293 6.99 -20.02 9.71
N LEU A 294 7.50 -19.25 10.64
CA LEU A 294 8.84 -18.69 10.59
C LEU A 294 9.66 -19.30 11.72
N TYR A 295 10.81 -19.88 11.38
CA TYR A 295 11.70 -20.55 12.32
C TYR A 295 13.07 -19.87 12.35
N ASP A 296 13.71 -19.88 13.52
CA ASP A 296 15.14 -19.60 13.62
C ASP A 296 16.00 -20.82 13.24
N ASP A 297 17.32 -20.65 13.23
CA ASP A 297 18.27 -21.73 12.94
C ASP A 297 18.29 -22.87 14.00
N ALA A 298 17.75 -22.62 15.18
CA ALA A 298 17.57 -23.65 16.22
C ALA A 298 16.27 -24.45 16.05
N GLY A 299 15.43 -24.09 15.06
CA GLY A 299 14.14 -24.69 14.82
C GLY A 299 13.03 -24.21 15.77
N GLN A 300 13.25 -23.08 16.45
CA GLN A 300 12.24 -22.44 17.28
C GLN A 300 11.31 -21.62 16.41
N VAL A 301 9.99 -21.72 16.64
CA VAL A 301 8.99 -20.90 15.95
C VAL A 301 9.11 -19.45 16.42
N LEU A 302 9.40 -18.54 15.50
CA LEU A 302 9.47 -17.11 15.71
C LEU A 302 8.12 -16.42 15.47
N SER A 303 7.38 -16.94 14.49
CA SER A 303 6.06 -16.43 14.12
C SER A 303 5.23 -17.55 13.50
N GLU A 304 3.95 -17.52 13.75
CA GLU A 304 2.94 -18.40 13.22
C GLU A 304 1.78 -17.57 12.69
N TYR A 305 1.33 -17.90 11.50
CA TYR A 305 0.19 -17.26 10.87
C TYR A 305 -0.76 -18.31 10.31
N THR A 306 -2.03 -18.15 10.60
CA THR A 306 -3.13 -18.88 10.00
C THR A 306 -4.27 -17.91 9.69
N ALA A 307 -5.05 -18.21 8.68
CA ALA A 307 -6.25 -17.47 8.36
C ALA A 307 -7.39 -18.44 8.04
N SER A 308 -8.61 -18.06 8.42
CA SER A 308 -9.80 -18.75 7.98
C SER A 308 -10.33 -18.02 6.75
N GLU A 309 -10.46 -18.72 5.63
CA GLU A 309 -11.02 -18.17 4.41
C GLU A 309 -12.47 -18.61 4.27
N PRO A 310 -13.39 -17.64 4.09
CA PRO A 310 -14.83 -17.95 4.10
C PRO A 310 -15.32 -18.54 2.77
N ASP A 311 -14.53 -18.42 1.70
CA ASP A 311 -14.91 -18.78 0.35
C ASP A 311 -13.69 -19.17 -0.51
N ASN A 312 -13.92 -19.50 -1.76
CA ASN A 312 -12.90 -19.89 -2.73
C ASN A 312 -12.42 -18.68 -3.57
N THR A 313 -12.45 -17.48 -3.02
CA THR A 313 -11.91 -16.29 -3.67
C THR A 313 -10.47 -16.03 -3.21
N TRP A 314 -9.80 -15.09 -3.90
CA TRP A 314 -8.45 -14.68 -3.53
C TRP A 314 -8.48 -13.73 -2.34
N HIS A 315 -7.72 -14.05 -1.31
CA HIS A 315 -7.55 -13.24 -0.12
C HIS A 315 -6.11 -12.78 0.02
N GLN A 316 -5.95 -11.57 0.52
CA GLN A 316 -4.65 -10.97 0.82
C GLN A 316 -4.23 -11.32 2.23
N HIS A 317 -2.97 -11.68 2.39
CA HIS A 317 -2.37 -12.01 3.67
C HIS A 317 -1.13 -11.18 3.90
N LEU A 318 -1.09 -10.49 5.04
CA LEU A 318 0.00 -9.62 5.43
C LEU A 318 0.51 -10.02 6.82
N ILE A 319 1.77 -10.44 6.89
CA ILE A 319 2.41 -10.91 8.12
C ILE A 319 3.52 -9.92 8.49
N SER A 320 3.45 -9.33 9.68
CA SER A 320 4.53 -8.43 10.13
C SER A 320 5.77 -9.21 10.54
N VAL A 321 6.90 -8.86 9.95
CA VAL A 321 8.23 -9.41 10.26
C VAL A 321 9.18 -8.37 10.86
N LYS A 322 8.73 -7.13 11.11
CA LYS A 322 9.51 -5.97 11.58
C LYS A 322 10.41 -6.21 12.79
N LYS A 323 10.07 -7.19 13.62
CA LYS A 323 10.81 -7.47 14.85
C LYS A 323 11.80 -8.63 14.71
N LEU A 324 11.81 -9.26 13.54
CA LEU A 324 12.67 -10.39 13.28
C LEU A 324 14.03 -9.90 12.76
N THR A 325 15.07 -10.62 13.12
CA THR A 325 16.45 -10.31 12.72
C THR A 325 17.23 -11.60 12.50
N GLY A 326 18.24 -11.53 11.63
CA GLY A 326 19.09 -12.68 11.33
C GLY A 326 18.43 -13.74 10.45
N PRO A 327 18.97 -14.95 10.43
CA PRO A 327 18.49 -15.99 9.53
C PRO A 327 17.12 -16.55 9.97
N VAL A 328 16.24 -16.72 8.99
CA VAL A 328 14.88 -17.26 9.19
C VAL A 328 14.57 -18.27 8.10
N THR A 329 13.94 -19.37 8.48
CA THR A 329 13.32 -20.30 7.54
C THR A 329 11.82 -20.07 7.53
N ILE A 330 11.28 -19.73 6.37
CA ILE A 330 9.85 -19.52 6.15
C ILE A 330 9.27 -20.80 5.56
N VAL A 331 8.17 -21.27 6.12
CA VAL A 331 7.43 -22.44 5.65
C VAL A 331 6.03 -22.01 5.27
N PHE A 332 5.67 -22.23 4.01
CA PHE A 332 4.31 -22.10 3.51
C PHE A 332 3.69 -23.48 3.41
N SER A 333 2.57 -23.68 4.06
CA SER A 333 1.83 -24.93 4.05
C SER A 333 0.33 -24.69 4.20
N VAL A 334 -0.44 -25.75 4.27
CA VAL A 334 -1.89 -25.67 4.50
C VAL A 334 -2.29 -26.64 5.60
N GLY A 335 -3.24 -26.21 6.40
CA GLY A 335 -3.87 -27.01 7.44
C GLY A 335 -5.37 -27.18 7.18
N THR A 336 -5.93 -28.22 7.77
CA THR A 336 -7.37 -28.45 7.85
C THR A 336 -7.79 -28.50 9.32
N PRO A 337 -8.96 -27.91 9.67
CA PRO A 337 -9.50 -28.05 11.00
C PRO A 337 -10.00 -29.48 11.28
N ASP A 338 -10.11 -30.33 10.24
CA ASP A 338 -10.59 -31.69 10.37
C ASP A 338 -9.50 -32.60 10.96
N ALA A 339 -9.77 -33.21 12.11
CA ALA A 339 -8.80 -34.04 12.82
C ALA A 339 -8.32 -35.27 12.03
N GLU A 340 -9.10 -35.74 11.06
CA GLU A 340 -8.79 -36.91 10.24
C GLU A 340 -7.97 -36.58 8.97
N GLY A 341 -7.77 -35.28 8.67
CA GLY A 341 -7.23 -34.82 7.41
C GLY A 341 -8.21 -35.09 6.25
N ASN A 342 -8.12 -34.26 5.22
CA ASN A 342 -8.88 -34.46 3.99
C ASN A 342 -7.89 -34.43 2.83
N THR A 343 -7.93 -35.44 1.97
CA THR A 343 -6.99 -35.63 0.87
C THR A 343 -7.40 -34.89 -0.42
N ASP A 344 -8.61 -34.36 -0.49
CA ASP A 344 -9.14 -33.70 -1.67
C ASP A 344 -9.10 -32.15 -1.54
N LEU A 345 -8.11 -31.65 -0.80
CA LEU A 345 -7.93 -30.23 -0.53
C LEU A 345 -6.87 -29.64 -1.45
N GLU A 346 -7.15 -28.49 -1.98
CA GLU A 346 -6.20 -27.72 -2.76
C GLU A 346 -6.22 -26.26 -2.33
N TYR A 347 -5.05 -25.71 -2.07
CA TYR A 347 -4.84 -24.31 -1.78
C TYR A 347 -3.81 -23.72 -2.73
N ALA A 348 -4.09 -22.56 -3.25
CA ALA A 348 -3.19 -21.84 -4.14
C ALA A 348 -2.68 -20.56 -3.50
N PHE A 349 -1.38 -20.31 -3.67
CA PHE A 349 -0.70 -19.11 -3.23
C PHE A 349 -0.11 -18.38 -4.43
N ARG A 350 -0.12 -17.05 -4.41
CA ARG A 350 0.49 -16.18 -5.43
C ARG A 350 1.19 -15.00 -4.77
N SER A 351 2.08 -14.35 -5.53
CA SER A 351 2.70 -13.08 -5.17
C SER A 351 3.34 -13.08 -3.79
N PHE A 352 4.25 -14.01 -3.54
CA PHE A 352 5.01 -14.06 -2.30
C PHE A 352 6.06 -12.96 -2.29
N MET A 353 5.81 -11.89 -1.53
CA MET A 353 6.71 -10.76 -1.40
C MET A 353 7.17 -10.60 0.05
N LEU A 354 8.46 -10.43 0.22
CA LEU A 354 9.07 -9.96 1.47
C LEU A 354 9.57 -8.53 1.23
N TYR A 355 9.06 -7.54 1.97
CA TYR A 355 9.41 -6.13 1.80
C TYR A 355 9.42 -5.33 3.10
#